data_a4447e63869c9e32f7747025b43e64c6
#
_entry.id   a4447e63869c9e32f7747025b43e64c6
#
_cell.length_a   1.000
_cell.length_b   1.000
_cell.length_c   1.000
_cell.angle_alpha   90.00
_cell.angle_beta   90.00
_cell.angle_gamma   90.00
#
_symmetry.space_group_name_H-M   'P 1'
#
loop_
_entity.id
_entity.type
_entity.pdbx_description
1 polymer ?
#
loop_
_entity_poly.entity_id
_entity_poly.type
_entity_poly.pdbx_seq_one_letter_code
_entity_poly.pdbx_strand_id
1 'polypeptide(L)'
;MKKAINIIFIVIGILILALFGIRTYTKSHSPLEKLEAKGSKNLKINVAYCRPLMKNRKIFGELVPYQTVWRTGANEATTISFTRLCSFGKKKVIAGKYSLWTIPGEKYWTIILNNETGQWGTNYDESKDYLRFKVQATKTTQTTEQLTFKLTEKENDFIDFTLNWENTQLLIPIH
;
A
#
# COMPACT_ATOMS: atom_id res chain seq x y z
N MET A 1 11.93 -4.60 47.68
CA MET A 1 11.37 -5.36 46.58
C MET A 1 10.07 -4.73 46.01
N LYS A 2 9.01 -4.54 46.78
CA LYS A 2 7.71 -3.98 46.29
C LYS A 2 7.85 -2.59 45.62
N LYS A 3 8.68 -1.68 46.14
CA LYS A 3 8.91 -0.35 45.54
C LYS A 3 9.57 -0.45 44.14
N ALA A 4 10.56 -1.35 43.96
CA ALA A 4 11.21 -1.56 42.67
C ALA A 4 10.25 -2.14 41.63
N ILE A 5 9.36 -3.06 42.05
CA ILE A 5 8.33 -3.64 41.19
C ILE A 5 7.35 -2.56 40.71
N ASN A 6 6.89 -1.69 41.62
CA ASN A 6 5.99 -0.59 41.25
C ASN A 6 6.65 0.39 40.26
N ILE A 7 7.93 0.71 40.42
CA ILE A 7 8.67 1.57 39.48
C ILE A 7 8.74 0.92 38.10
N ILE A 8 9.00 -0.39 38.03
CA ILE A 8 9.00 -1.12 36.77
C ILE A 8 7.65 -1.04 36.06
N PHE A 9 6.54 -1.26 36.77
CA PHE A 9 5.20 -1.14 36.18
C PHE A 9 4.90 0.27 35.67
N ILE A 10 5.31 1.31 36.42
CA ILE A 10 5.15 2.71 35.99
C ILE A 10 5.94 2.97 34.73
N VAL A 11 7.20 2.54 34.63
CA VAL A 11 8.04 2.71 33.45
C VAL A 11 7.46 1.99 32.24
N ILE A 12 6.98 0.76 32.40
CA ILE A 12 6.31 0.00 31.33
C ILE A 12 5.05 0.74 30.88
N GLY A 13 4.23 1.24 31.80
CA GLY A 13 3.03 2.02 31.49
C GLY A 13 3.35 3.27 30.66
N ILE A 14 4.38 4.03 31.05
CA ILE A 14 4.83 5.21 30.30
C ILE A 14 5.33 4.82 28.89
N LEU A 15 6.09 3.74 28.75
CA LEU A 15 6.55 3.26 27.46
C LEU A 15 5.39 2.86 26.53
N ILE A 16 4.38 2.16 27.06
CA ILE A 16 3.18 1.79 26.30
C ILE A 16 2.42 3.04 25.84
N LEU A 17 2.23 4.02 26.70
CA LEU A 17 1.57 5.28 26.37
C LEU A 17 2.37 6.07 25.32
N ALA A 18 3.68 6.11 25.42
CA ALA A 18 4.54 6.76 24.45
C ALA A 18 4.46 6.07 23.07
N LEU A 19 4.53 4.75 23.03
CA LEU A 19 4.38 3.97 21.79
C LEU A 19 2.98 4.17 21.18
N PHE A 20 1.94 4.20 21.98
CA PHE A 20 0.58 4.48 21.51
C PHE A 20 0.46 5.90 20.95
N GLY A 21 1.04 6.89 21.62
CA GLY A 21 1.08 8.27 21.17
C GLY A 21 1.83 8.43 19.84
N ILE A 22 2.99 7.81 19.69
CA ILE A 22 3.77 7.81 18.44
C ILE A 22 2.97 7.16 17.31
N ARG A 23 2.33 6.02 17.57
CA ARG A 23 1.52 5.33 16.57
C ARG A 23 0.32 6.15 16.10
N THR A 24 -0.37 6.83 17.02
CA THR A 24 -1.51 7.71 16.71
C THR A 24 -1.04 8.93 15.91
N TYR A 25 0.07 9.52 16.29
CA TYR A 25 0.68 10.65 15.59
C TYR A 25 1.10 10.29 14.16
N THR A 26 1.77 9.14 13.96
CA THR A 26 2.15 8.69 12.61
C THR A 26 0.94 8.41 11.72
N LYS A 27 -0.12 7.83 12.27
CA LYS A 27 -1.37 7.57 11.53
C LYS A 27 -2.10 8.86 11.12
N SER A 28 -2.08 9.89 11.94
CA SER A 28 -2.71 11.19 11.60
C SER A 28 -2.06 11.87 10.40
N HIS A 29 -0.75 11.63 10.16
CA HIS A 29 -0.01 12.21 9.04
C HIS A 29 -0.14 11.43 7.72
N SER A 30 -0.70 10.23 7.78
CA SER A 30 -0.93 9.37 6.61
C SER A 30 -2.24 8.61 6.83
N PRO A 31 -3.39 9.27 6.64
CA PRO A 31 -4.69 8.69 6.94
C PRO A 31 -4.96 7.44 6.10
N LEU A 32 -5.68 6.50 6.70
CA LEU A 32 -6.15 5.31 6.02
C LEU A 32 -7.27 5.67 5.05
N GLU A 33 -7.14 5.24 3.81
CA GLU A 33 -8.16 5.29 2.77
C GLU A 33 -8.61 3.88 2.41
N LYS A 34 -9.90 3.74 2.10
CA LYS A 34 -10.48 2.49 1.61
C LYS A 34 -11.22 2.77 0.31
N LEU A 35 -10.95 1.97 -0.70
CA LEU A 35 -11.61 2.02 -1.99
C LEU A 35 -12.32 0.71 -2.24
N GLU A 36 -13.47 0.79 -2.91
CA GLU A 36 -14.22 -0.35 -3.40
C GLU A 36 -14.64 -0.09 -4.84
N ALA A 37 -14.55 -1.10 -5.69
CA ALA A 37 -15.15 -1.12 -7.01
C ALA A 37 -15.81 -2.46 -7.29
N LYS A 38 -16.81 -2.43 -8.17
CA LYS A 38 -17.58 -3.60 -8.59
C LYS A 38 -17.41 -3.80 -10.09
N GLY A 39 -16.86 -4.93 -10.45
CA GLY A 39 -16.80 -5.38 -11.85
C GLY A 39 -17.93 -6.36 -12.18
N SER A 40 -17.85 -6.91 -13.39
CA SER A 40 -18.81 -7.91 -13.85
C SER A 40 -18.82 -9.17 -12.99
N LYS A 41 -19.89 -9.94 -13.15
CA LYS A 41 -20.06 -11.26 -12.52
C LYS A 41 -19.78 -11.22 -11.00
N ASN A 42 -20.16 -10.14 -10.31
CA ASN A 42 -19.96 -9.93 -8.88
C ASN A 42 -18.48 -9.85 -8.41
N LEU A 43 -17.55 -9.50 -9.29
CA LEU A 43 -16.20 -9.15 -8.87
C LEU A 43 -16.25 -7.90 -7.98
N LYS A 44 -15.79 -8.02 -6.75
CA LYS A 44 -15.55 -6.85 -5.88
C LYS A 44 -14.06 -6.75 -5.62
N ILE A 45 -13.55 -5.54 -5.69
CA ILE A 45 -12.17 -5.19 -5.41
C ILE A 45 -12.19 -4.21 -4.26
N ASN A 46 -11.44 -4.50 -3.20
CA ASN A 46 -11.25 -3.58 -2.09
C ASN A 46 -9.76 -3.29 -1.94
N VAL A 47 -9.42 -2.02 -1.75
CA VAL A 47 -8.07 -1.57 -1.49
C VAL A 47 -8.08 -0.77 -0.20
N ALA A 48 -7.11 -1.01 0.69
CA ALA A 48 -6.91 -0.20 1.88
C ALA A 48 -5.43 0.19 1.98
N TYR A 49 -5.16 1.49 2.10
CA TYR A 49 -3.82 2.02 2.10
C TYR A 49 -3.72 3.32 2.91
N CYS A 50 -2.55 3.63 3.43
CA CYS A 50 -2.29 4.90 4.10
C CYS A 50 -1.69 5.90 3.12
N ARG A 51 -2.20 7.14 3.15
CA ARG A 51 -1.95 8.22 2.18
C ARG A 51 -0.94 9.24 2.71
N PRO A 52 0.38 9.08 2.51
CA PRO A 52 1.36 10.09 2.87
C PRO A 52 1.30 11.29 1.91
N LEU A 53 1.66 12.48 2.45
CA LEU A 53 1.89 13.71 1.71
C LEU A 53 3.36 13.82 1.30
N MET A 54 3.64 14.50 0.19
CA MET A 54 5.01 14.82 -0.25
C MET A 54 5.71 15.77 0.72
N LYS A 55 5.04 16.81 1.16
CA LYS A 55 5.61 17.84 2.03
C LYS A 55 6.92 18.41 1.45
N ASN A 56 6.89 18.81 0.19
CA ASN A 56 8.03 19.34 -0.58
C ASN A 56 9.25 18.41 -0.67
N ARG A 57 9.09 17.09 -0.41
CA ARG A 57 10.16 16.10 -0.56
C ARG A 57 10.09 15.50 -1.96
N LYS A 58 11.23 15.18 -2.51
CA LYS A 58 11.28 14.29 -3.68
C LYS A 58 10.98 12.87 -3.23
N ILE A 59 10.05 12.24 -3.94
CA ILE A 59 9.52 10.95 -3.52
C ILE A 59 10.34 9.82 -4.13
N PHE A 60 10.20 9.61 -5.44
CA PHE A 60 10.80 8.44 -6.06
C PHE A 60 12.29 8.68 -6.38
N GLY A 61 13.13 7.76 -5.91
CA GLY A 61 14.59 7.88 -5.96
C GLY A 61 15.22 8.48 -4.71
N GLU A 62 14.41 9.06 -3.77
CA GLU A 62 14.87 9.61 -2.49
C GLU A 62 14.09 9.03 -1.32
N LEU A 63 12.90 9.58 -0.99
CA LEU A 63 12.08 9.07 0.13
C LEU A 63 11.69 7.60 -0.07
N VAL A 64 11.38 7.23 -1.29
CA VAL A 64 11.13 5.86 -1.74
C VAL A 64 12.22 5.49 -2.73
N PRO A 65 13.29 4.81 -2.31
CA PRO A 65 14.42 4.47 -3.17
C PRO A 65 14.00 3.57 -4.34
N TYR A 66 14.63 3.77 -5.49
CA TYR A 66 14.48 2.84 -6.61
C TYR A 66 15.08 1.48 -6.27
N GLN A 67 14.57 0.43 -6.90
CA GLN A 67 15.01 -0.97 -6.76
C GLN A 67 14.90 -1.53 -5.33
N THR A 68 14.11 -0.88 -4.47
CA THR A 68 13.86 -1.32 -3.10
C THR A 68 12.39 -1.65 -2.92
N VAL A 69 12.07 -2.72 -2.19
CA VAL A 69 10.68 -3.09 -1.88
C VAL A 69 10.05 -2.01 -1.01
N TRP A 70 8.88 -1.54 -1.45
CA TRP A 70 8.09 -0.53 -0.76
C TRP A 70 6.67 -1.03 -0.50
N ARG A 71 6.17 -0.77 0.72
CA ARG A 71 4.79 -1.11 1.17
C ARG A 71 3.66 -0.43 0.40
N THR A 72 4.00 0.34 -0.65
CA THR A 72 3.07 1.07 -1.53
C THR A 72 2.12 1.99 -0.76
N GLY A 73 2.67 2.66 0.25
CA GLY A 73 1.94 3.52 1.18
C GLY A 73 2.78 3.93 2.38
N ALA A 74 2.11 4.13 3.51
CA ALA A 74 2.72 4.42 4.81
C ALA A 74 2.11 3.53 5.90
N ASN A 75 2.74 3.47 7.07
CA ASN A 75 2.31 2.69 8.23
C ASN A 75 2.21 1.19 7.92
N GLU A 76 1.01 0.61 7.97
CA GLU A 76 0.74 -0.77 7.62
C GLU A 76 0.91 -1.00 6.10
N ALA A 77 1.21 -2.23 5.71
CA ALA A 77 1.27 -2.60 4.30
C ALA A 77 -0.09 -2.39 3.62
N THR A 78 -0.09 -1.81 2.42
CA THR A 78 -1.28 -1.69 1.59
C THR A 78 -1.89 -3.05 1.33
N THR A 79 -3.22 -3.16 1.35
CA THR A 79 -3.91 -4.40 1.02
C THR A 79 -4.84 -4.24 -0.17
N ILE A 80 -4.95 -5.31 -0.96
CA ILE A 80 -5.91 -5.43 -2.05
C ILE A 80 -6.60 -6.79 -1.96
N SER A 81 -7.91 -6.84 -2.21
CA SER A 81 -8.66 -8.09 -2.22
C SER A 81 -9.55 -8.22 -3.44
N PHE A 82 -9.70 -9.45 -3.89
CA PHE A 82 -10.53 -9.85 -5.02
C PHE A 82 -11.50 -10.94 -4.56
N THR A 83 -12.80 -10.81 -4.87
CA THR A 83 -13.80 -11.80 -4.45
C THR A 83 -13.88 -13.02 -5.36
N ARG A 84 -13.20 -12.99 -6.50
CA ARG A 84 -13.16 -14.09 -7.48
C ARG A 84 -11.90 -14.02 -8.31
N LEU A 85 -11.66 -15.09 -9.10
CA LEU A 85 -10.61 -15.11 -10.11
C LEU A 85 -10.78 -13.93 -11.08
N CYS A 86 -9.72 -13.16 -11.27
CA CYS A 86 -9.65 -12.03 -12.20
C CYS A 86 -8.24 -11.92 -12.80
N SER A 87 -8.06 -11.00 -13.73
CA SER A 87 -6.74 -10.55 -14.16
C SER A 87 -6.38 -9.26 -13.44
N PHE A 88 -5.17 -9.16 -12.93
CA PHE A 88 -4.56 -7.93 -12.43
C PHE A 88 -3.35 -7.61 -13.31
N GLY A 89 -3.49 -6.60 -14.16
CA GLY A 89 -2.61 -6.42 -15.30
C GLY A 89 -2.72 -7.61 -16.26
N LYS A 90 -1.59 -8.26 -16.53
CA LYS A 90 -1.53 -9.46 -17.40
C LYS A 90 -1.47 -10.78 -16.61
N LYS A 91 -1.70 -10.75 -15.30
CA LYS A 91 -1.56 -11.93 -14.44
C LYS A 91 -2.91 -12.34 -13.86
N LYS A 92 -3.21 -13.64 -13.89
CA LYS A 92 -4.37 -14.20 -13.22
C LYS A 92 -4.15 -14.20 -11.71
N VAL A 93 -5.15 -13.73 -10.96
CA VAL A 93 -5.17 -13.67 -9.50
C VAL A 93 -6.40 -14.39 -9.00
N ILE A 94 -6.24 -15.36 -8.11
CA ILE A 94 -7.36 -16.06 -7.49
C ILE A 94 -8.04 -15.16 -6.45
N ALA A 95 -9.27 -15.52 -6.06
CA ALA A 95 -9.96 -14.84 -4.97
C ALA A 95 -9.12 -14.88 -3.69
N GLY A 96 -9.01 -13.74 -3.02
CA GLY A 96 -8.18 -13.63 -1.82
C GLY A 96 -7.91 -12.19 -1.42
N LYS A 97 -7.28 -12.05 -0.28
CA LYS A 97 -6.74 -10.77 0.22
C LYS A 97 -5.22 -10.88 0.25
N TYR A 98 -4.57 -9.88 -0.30
CA TYR A 98 -3.12 -9.80 -0.42
C TYR A 98 -2.61 -8.47 0.14
N SER A 99 -1.38 -8.44 0.61
CA SER A 99 -0.68 -7.17 0.72
C SER A 99 -0.06 -6.80 -0.64
N LEU A 100 -0.12 -5.51 -0.95
CA LEU A 100 0.38 -4.93 -2.20
C LEU A 100 1.71 -4.23 -1.91
N TRP A 101 2.76 -4.75 -2.51
CA TRP A 101 4.10 -4.18 -2.46
C TRP A 101 4.56 -3.80 -3.86
N THR A 102 5.47 -2.86 -3.94
CA THR A 102 6.06 -2.47 -5.21
C THR A 102 7.58 -2.31 -5.09
N ILE A 103 8.28 -2.52 -6.18
CA ILE A 103 9.67 -2.12 -6.35
C ILE A 103 9.69 -1.02 -7.39
N PRO A 104 9.77 0.25 -6.99
CA PRO A 104 9.84 1.37 -7.93
C PRO A 104 11.09 1.33 -8.78
N GLY A 105 10.95 1.75 -10.02
CA GLY A 105 12.05 2.01 -10.94
C GLY A 105 11.69 3.22 -11.81
N GLU A 106 12.64 3.78 -12.52
CA GLU A 106 12.41 4.99 -13.33
C GLU A 106 11.36 4.80 -14.43
N LYS A 107 11.40 3.65 -15.11
CA LYS A 107 10.50 3.35 -16.24
C LYS A 107 9.52 2.22 -15.94
N TYR A 108 9.95 1.23 -15.18
CA TYR A 108 9.15 0.04 -14.86
C TYR A 108 9.18 -0.21 -13.36
N TRP A 109 8.01 -0.49 -12.83
CA TRP A 109 7.83 -0.92 -11.44
C TRP A 109 7.50 -2.40 -11.41
N THR A 110 8.02 -3.10 -10.41
CA THR A 110 7.55 -4.45 -10.11
C THR A 110 6.41 -4.35 -9.13
N ILE A 111 5.27 -4.93 -9.47
CA ILE A 111 4.10 -5.09 -8.59
C ILE A 111 4.21 -6.46 -7.94
N ILE A 112 3.95 -6.53 -6.65
CA ILE A 112 4.03 -7.74 -5.84
C ILE A 112 2.72 -7.90 -5.08
N LEU A 113 2.07 -9.04 -5.23
CA LEU A 113 1.02 -9.49 -4.32
C LEU A 113 1.63 -10.52 -3.38
N ASN A 114 1.44 -10.33 -2.08
CA ASN A 114 2.00 -11.19 -1.05
C ASN A 114 0.87 -11.75 -0.17
N ASN A 115 0.97 -13.02 0.19
CA ASN A 115 -0.08 -13.74 0.93
C ASN A 115 -0.19 -13.31 2.40
N GLU A 116 0.85 -12.67 2.96
CA GLU A 116 0.79 -12.14 4.31
C GLU A 116 0.08 -10.79 4.33
N THR A 117 -0.84 -10.58 5.27
CA THR A 117 -1.62 -9.33 5.37
C THR A 117 -1.73 -8.87 6.81
N GLY A 118 -1.84 -7.54 7.00
CA GLY A 118 -2.00 -6.92 8.32
C GLY A 118 -0.69 -6.61 9.04
N GLN A 119 0.45 -6.94 8.44
CA GLN A 119 1.76 -6.62 8.95
C GLN A 119 2.08 -5.13 8.83
N TRP A 120 3.01 -4.67 9.65
CA TRP A 120 3.58 -3.34 9.50
C TRP A 120 4.41 -3.25 8.22
N GLY A 121 4.41 -2.10 7.59
CA GLY A 121 5.01 -1.90 6.26
C GLY A 121 6.54 -1.99 6.19
N THR A 122 7.22 -2.35 7.26
CA THR A 122 8.64 -2.72 7.28
C THR A 122 8.86 -4.24 7.32
N ASN A 123 7.79 -5.01 7.54
CA ASN A 123 7.86 -6.45 7.71
C ASN A 123 7.42 -7.12 6.40
N TYR A 124 8.35 -7.19 5.46
CA TYR A 124 8.15 -7.86 4.18
C TYR A 124 8.89 -9.20 4.18
N ASP A 125 8.15 -10.26 3.83
CA ASP A 125 8.69 -11.60 3.65
C ASP A 125 8.49 -12.04 2.18
N GLU A 126 9.59 -12.08 1.44
CA GLU A 126 9.59 -12.48 0.03
C GLU A 126 9.11 -13.93 -0.18
N SER A 127 9.30 -14.81 0.80
CA SER A 127 8.85 -16.21 0.73
C SER A 127 7.32 -16.35 0.66
N LYS A 128 6.59 -15.29 1.01
CA LYS A 128 5.13 -15.22 0.97
C LYS A 128 4.60 -14.61 -0.33
N ASP A 129 5.45 -14.25 -1.27
CA ASP A 129 5.00 -13.69 -2.54
C ASP A 129 4.12 -14.68 -3.32
N TYR A 130 2.95 -14.19 -3.69
CA TYR A 130 2.00 -14.92 -4.52
C TYR A 130 2.33 -14.75 -6.00
N LEU A 131 2.61 -13.50 -6.42
CA LEU A 131 3.03 -13.20 -7.78
C LEU A 131 3.78 -11.87 -7.88
N ARG A 132 4.58 -11.77 -8.95
CA ARG A 132 5.26 -10.52 -9.35
C ARG A 132 5.07 -10.26 -10.85
N PHE A 133 4.91 -9.00 -11.23
CA PHE A 133 4.90 -8.58 -12.63
C PHE A 133 5.34 -7.12 -12.78
N LYS A 134 5.78 -6.77 -13.98
CA LYS A 134 6.22 -5.40 -14.29
C LYS A 134 5.10 -4.59 -14.90
N VAL A 135 5.03 -3.31 -14.52
CA VAL A 135 4.14 -2.29 -15.06
C VAL A 135 4.97 -1.08 -15.44
N GLN A 136 4.65 -0.46 -16.55
CA GLN A 136 5.28 0.78 -16.95
C GLN A 136 4.79 1.93 -16.09
N ALA A 137 5.72 2.73 -15.56
CA ALA A 137 5.42 3.99 -14.91
C ALA A 137 5.40 5.11 -15.96
N THR A 138 4.40 5.98 -15.88
CA THR A 138 4.27 7.16 -16.75
C THR A 138 4.51 8.42 -15.93
N LYS A 139 5.13 9.42 -16.55
CA LYS A 139 5.26 10.75 -15.96
C LYS A 139 4.00 11.56 -16.21
N THR A 140 3.54 12.27 -15.19
CA THR A 140 2.40 13.19 -15.28
C THR A 140 2.88 14.64 -15.29
N THR A 141 2.14 15.51 -15.98
CA THR A 141 2.42 16.96 -15.99
C THR A 141 1.97 17.62 -14.69
N GLN A 142 0.94 17.06 -14.04
CA GLN A 142 0.44 17.55 -12.76
C GLN A 142 1.06 16.78 -11.61
N THR A 143 1.53 17.50 -10.60
CA THR A 143 2.06 16.94 -9.37
C THR A 143 0.91 16.49 -8.46
N THR A 144 0.97 15.26 -7.97
CA THR A 144 0.03 14.71 -6.99
C THR A 144 0.68 14.79 -5.61
N GLU A 145 0.26 15.73 -4.77
CA GLU A 145 0.84 15.99 -3.44
C GLU A 145 0.65 14.82 -2.47
N GLN A 146 -0.49 14.18 -2.50
CA GLN A 146 -0.81 13.07 -1.61
C GLN A 146 -0.91 11.78 -2.40
N LEU A 147 -0.28 10.69 -1.93
CA LEU A 147 -0.43 9.37 -2.55
C LEU A 147 -1.91 9.07 -2.74
N THR A 148 -2.31 8.85 -3.99
CA THR A 148 -3.71 8.66 -4.36
C THR A 148 -3.87 7.43 -5.23
N PHE A 149 -4.67 6.47 -4.75
CA PHE A 149 -5.16 5.37 -5.58
C PHE A 149 -6.57 5.68 -6.06
N LYS A 150 -6.92 5.10 -7.20
CA LYS A 150 -8.30 5.12 -7.71
C LYS A 150 -8.62 3.75 -8.30
N LEU A 151 -9.88 3.37 -8.16
CA LEU A 151 -10.51 2.27 -8.89
C LEU A 151 -11.56 2.90 -9.80
N THR A 152 -11.32 2.91 -11.10
CA THR A 152 -12.22 3.53 -12.08
C THR A 152 -12.86 2.45 -12.92
N GLU A 153 -14.17 2.29 -12.78
CA GLU A 153 -14.97 1.39 -13.61
C GLU A 153 -14.98 1.90 -15.05
N LYS A 154 -14.76 1.02 -15.99
CA LYS A 154 -14.71 1.27 -17.43
C LYS A 154 -15.78 0.46 -18.15
N GLU A 155 -16.02 0.78 -19.40
CA GLU A 155 -16.81 -0.06 -20.28
C GLU A 155 -16.24 -1.47 -20.39
N ASN A 156 -17.09 -2.45 -20.72
CA ASN A 156 -16.71 -3.86 -20.88
C ASN A 156 -16.12 -4.50 -19.62
N ASP A 157 -16.58 -4.06 -18.43
CA ASP A 157 -16.23 -4.68 -17.13
C ASP A 157 -14.77 -4.54 -16.70
N PHE A 158 -14.02 -3.66 -17.31
CA PHE A 158 -12.66 -3.34 -16.86
C PHE A 158 -12.72 -2.35 -15.69
N ILE A 159 -11.79 -2.52 -14.76
CA ILE A 159 -11.54 -1.58 -13.68
C ILE A 159 -10.07 -1.17 -13.78
N ASP A 160 -9.83 0.13 -13.93
CA ASP A 160 -8.49 0.66 -13.87
C ASP A 160 -8.10 0.94 -12.41
N PHE A 161 -7.12 0.18 -11.90
CA PHE A 161 -6.41 0.57 -10.70
C PHE A 161 -5.31 1.55 -11.08
N THR A 162 -5.36 2.76 -10.52
CA THR A 162 -4.32 3.76 -10.70
C THR A 162 -3.67 4.13 -9.38
N LEU A 163 -2.35 4.36 -9.41
CA LEU A 163 -1.56 4.93 -8.33
C LEU A 163 -0.95 6.22 -8.86
N ASN A 164 -1.15 7.33 -8.15
CA ASN A 164 -0.57 8.63 -8.48
C ASN A 164 0.14 9.19 -7.25
N TRP A 165 1.38 9.61 -7.42
CA TRP A 165 2.12 10.36 -6.42
C TRP A 165 3.29 11.11 -7.06
N GLU A 166 3.58 12.33 -6.58
CA GLU A 166 4.54 13.21 -7.25
C GLU A 166 4.13 13.40 -8.73
N ASN A 167 5.03 13.23 -9.66
CA ASN A 167 4.76 13.27 -11.10
C ASN A 167 4.79 11.84 -11.70
N THR A 168 4.32 10.85 -10.98
CA THR A 168 4.37 9.44 -11.40
C THR A 168 3.00 8.81 -11.31
N GLN A 169 2.60 8.11 -12.36
CA GLN A 169 1.39 7.32 -12.43
C GLN A 169 1.69 5.88 -12.82
N LEU A 170 1.03 4.94 -12.14
CA LEU A 170 0.86 3.57 -12.61
C LEU A 170 -0.59 3.36 -12.98
N LEU A 171 -0.83 2.56 -14.02
CA LEU A 171 -2.15 2.10 -14.43
C LEU A 171 -2.10 0.58 -14.60
N ILE A 172 -3.00 -0.12 -13.91
CA ILE A 172 -3.09 -1.58 -13.93
C ILE A 172 -4.56 -1.95 -14.18
N PRO A 173 -4.90 -2.48 -15.36
CA PRO A 173 -6.26 -2.93 -15.63
C PRO A 173 -6.58 -4.21 -14.84
N ILE A 174 -7.84 -4.32 -14.40
CA ILE A 174 -8.42 -5.47 -13.70
C ILE A 174 -9.66 -5.92 -14.48
N HIS A 175 -9.80 -7.22 -14.75
CA HIS A 175 -10.98 -7.78 -15.44
C HIS A 175 -11.17 -9.27 -15.16
#